data_b5ef3199c16d7c47e5d944bbc059d8d8
#
_entry.id   b5ef3199c16d7c47e5d944bbc059d8d8
#
_cell.length_a   1.000
_cell.length_b   1.000
_cell.length_c   1.000
_cell.angle_alpha   90.00
_cell.angle_beta   90.00
_cell.angle_gamma   90.00
#
_symmetry.space_group_name_H-M   'P 1'
#
loop_
_entity.id
_entity.type
_entity.pdbx_description
1 polymer ?
#
loop_
_entity_poly.entity_id
_entity_poly.type
_entity_poly.pdbx_seq_one_letter_code
_entity_poly.pdbx_strand_id
1 'polypeptide(L)'
;MPFSPLELIDVRLQVKMFQAGEFRQCWGRSTEMGQDGIGATLTGSLEPGEIVTLEIPLPLTPYPIKVRAIVRYRQGLRYGFEFLTLNDNQRDTIKRVCQYLATRA
;
A
#
# COMPACT_ATOMS: atom_id res chain seq x y z
N MET A 1 -9.55 18.28 6.92
CA MET A 1 -8.81 17.08 7.21
C MET A 1 -7.56 17.01 6.37
N PRO A 2 -6.40 17.19 6.96
CA PRO A 2 -5.19 17.10 6.16
C PRO A 2 -4.86 15.66 5.86
N PHE A 3 -4.93 15.30 4.60
CA PHE A 3 -4.36 14.06 4.15
C PHE A 3 -2.91 14.32 3.77
N SER A 4 -2.06 13.33 4.00
CA SER A 4 -0.71 13.40 3.48
C SER A 4 -0.78 13.54 1.97
N PRO A 5 0.07 14.35 1.36
CA PRO A 5 0.11 14.45 -0.08
C PRO A 5 0.31 13.08 -0.72
N LEU A 6 -0.37 12.83 -1.83
CA LEU A 6 -0.24 11.60 -2.58
C LEU A 6 0.74 11.82 -3.72
N GLU A 7 1.66 10.89 -3.86
CA GLU A 7 2.68 10.92 -4.90
C GLU A 7 2.48 9.74 -5.85
N LEU A 8 2.71 9.95 -7.13
CA LEU A 8 2.61 8.88 -8.11
C LEU A 8 3.70 7.85 -7.88
N ILE A 9 3.31 6.59 -7.86
CA ILE A 9 4.25 5.49 -7.71
C ILE A 9 3.73 4.30 -8.52
N ASP A 10 4.58 3.70 -9.32
CA ASP A 10 4.23 2.58 -10.18
C ASP A 10 5.12 1.39 -9.85
N VAL A 11 4.69 0.62 -8.86
CA VAL A 11 5.37 -0.62 -8.47
C VAL A 11 4.37 -1.75 -8.39
N ARG A 12 4.87 -2.96 -8.60
CA ARG A 12 4.05 -4.17 -8.44
C ARG A 12 4.06 -4.56 -6.98
N LEU A 13 2.87 -4.65 -6.39
CA LEU A 13 2.75 -5.03 -5.00
C LEU A 13 2.00 -6.34 -4.85
N GLN A 14 2.20 -6.97 -3.71
CA GLN A 14 1.55 -8.22 -3.37
C GLN A 14 0.63 -8.01 -2.19
N VAL A 15 -0.58 -8.53 -2.30
CA VAL A 15 -1.59 -8.43 -1.24
C VAL A 15 -1.84 -9.83 -0.71
N LYS A 16 -1.58 -10.01 0.57
CA LYS A 16 -1.78 -11.30 1.25
C LYS A 16 -2.86 -11.15 2.30
N MET A 17 -3.74 -12.12 2.35
CA MET A 17 -4.81 -12.12 3.32
C MET A 17 -5.05 -13.52 3.86
N PHE A 18 -5.46 -13.59 5.12
CA PHE A 18 -5.81 -14.83 5.77
C PHE A 18 -7.27 -14.70 6.19
N GLN A 19 -8.12 -15.55 5.64
CA GLN A 19 -9.55 -15.46 5.88
C GLN A 19 -10.14 -16.85 6.00
N ALA A 20 -10.88 -17.08 7.09
CA ALA A 20 -11.55 -18.37 7.35
C ALA A 20 -10.61 -19.57 7.27
N GLY A 21 -9.36 -19.39 7.75
CA GLY A 21 -8.35 -20.45 7.71
C GLY A 21 -7.68 -20.65 6.37
N GLU A 22 -8.04 -19.85 5.39
CA GLU A 22 -7.45 -19.92 4.04
C GLU A 22 -6.52 -18.76 3.78
N PHE A 23 -5.37 -19.07 3.22
CA PHE A 23 -4.43 -18.07 2.74
C PHE A 23 -4.78 -17.72 1.30
N ARG A 24 -4.99 -16.42 1.05
CA ARG A 24 -5.23 -15.92 -0.30
C ARG A 24 -4.21 -14.84 -0.62
N GLN A 25 -3.95 -14.69 -1.89
CA GLN A 25 -2.94 -13.76 -2.37
C GLN A 25 -3.35 -13.23 -3.73
N CYS A 26 -3.14 -11.95 -3.93
CA CYS A 26 -3.32 -11.36 -5.25
C CYS A 26 -2.22 -10.33 -5.49
N TRP A 27 -2.11 -9.90 -6.72
CA TRP A 27 -1.12 -8.93 -7.16
C TRP A 27 -1.81 -7.65 -7.55
N GLY A 28 -1.08 -6.58 -7.46
CA GLY A 28 -1.56 -5.28 -7.88
C GLY A 28 -0.45 -4.39 -8.35
N ARG A 29 -0.86 -3.24 -8.90
CA ARG A 29 0.06 -2.21 -9.32
C ARG A 29 -0.36 -0.92 -8.66
N SER A 30 0.58 -0.30 -7.98
CA SER A 30 0.30 0.94 -7.26
C SER A 30 -0.01 2.07 -8.23
N THR A 31 -0.80 3.03 -7.76
CA THR A 31 -1.10 4.24 -8.51
C THR A 31 -0.53 5.47 -7.81
N GLU A 32 -0.79 5.59 -6.51
CA GLU A 32 -0.26 6.69 -5.71
C GLU A 32 -0.03 6.23 -4.28
N MET A 33 0.85 6.93 -3.57
CA MET A 33 1.15 6.62 -2.17
C MET A 33 1.34 7.91 -1.38
N GLY A 34 0.83 7.92 -0.17
CA GLY A 34 1.12 8.92 0.84
C GLY A 34 1.72 8.25 2.07
N GLN A 35 1.92 9.04 3.11
CA GLN A 35 2.50 8.50 4.35
C GLN A 35 1.53 7.56 5.08
N ASP A 36 0.23 7.70 4.83
CA ASP A 36 -0.79 6.95 5.55
C ASP A 36 -1.40 5.80 4.76
N GLY A 37 -1.09 5.69 3.48
CA GLY A 37 -1.70 4.65 2.68
C GLY A 37 -1.24 4.64 1.24
N ILE A 38 -1.82 3.71 0.48
CA ILE A 38 -1.45 3.49 -0.93
C ILE A 38 -2.69 3.11 -1.71
N GLY A 39 -2.76 3.60 -2.95
CA GLY A 39 -3.77 3.18 -3.91
C GLY A 39 -3.19 2.20 -4.90
N ALA A 40 -4.00 1.27 -5.38
CA ALA A 40 -3.55 0.27 -6.34
C ALA A 40 -4.74 -0.31 -7.12
N THR A 41 -4.43 -0.84 -8.30
CA THR A 41 -5.35 -1.72 -9.02
C THR A 41 -4.95 -3.16 -8.71
N LEU A 42 -5.93 -4.04 -8.53
CA LEU A 42 -5.67 -5.41 -8.12
C LEU A 42 -6.23 -6.41 -9.12
N THR A 43 -5.60 -7.59 -9.17
CA THR A 43 -6.10 -8.72 -9.94
C THR A 43 -7.17 -9.52 -9.18
N GLY A 44 -7.21 -9.36 -7.86
CA GLY A 44 -8.18 -10.06 -7.01
C GLY A 44 -9.33 -9.16 -6.61
N SER A 45 -10.16 -9.68 -5.74
CA SER A 45 -11.33 -8.97 -5.24
C SER A 45 -11.29 -8.91 -3.72
N LEU A 46 -11.39 -7.69 -3.18
CA LEU A 46 -11.43 -7.42 -1.76
C LEU A 46 -12.62 -6.53 -1.46
N GLU A 47 -13.07 -6.58 -0.22
CA GLU A 47 -14.15 -5.70 0.23
C GLU A 47 -13.62 -4.63 1.17
N PRO A 48 -14.21 -3.44 1.17
CA PRO A 48 -13.87 -2.43 2.18
C PRO A 48 -13.98 -2.99 3.58
N GLY A 49 -13.00 -2.68 4.44
CA GLY A 49 -12.93 -3.18 5.80
C GLY A 49 -12.06 -4.42 5.96
N GLU A 50 -11.68 -5.09 4.88
CA GLU A 50 -10.77 -6.24 5.00
C GLU A 50 -9.38 -5.78 5.39
N ILE A 51 -8.76 -6.57 6.27
CA ILE A 51 -7.37 -6.32 6.71
C ILE A 51 -6.45 -7.26 5.97
N VAL A 52 -5.39 -6.70 5.40
CA VAL A 52 -4.46 -7.43 4.55
C VAL A 52 -3.02 -7.10 4.96
N THR A 53 -2.09 -7.89 4.46
CA THR A 53 -0.66 -7.56 4.51
C THR A 53 -0.21 -7.20 3.11
N LEU A 54 0.39 -6.03 2.97
CA LEU A 54 0.95 -5.58 1.70
C LEU A 54 2.44 -5.79 1.70
N GLU A 55 2.96 -6.31 0.60
CA GLU A 55 4.40 -6.32 0.33
C GLU A 55 4.65 -5.38 -0.82
N ILE A 56 5.37 -4.31 -0.57
CA ILE A 56 5.54 -3.20 -1.50
C ILE A 56 7.03 -3.01 -1.78
N PRO A 57 7.49 -3.24 -3.02
CA PRO A 57 8.88 -2.95 -3.38
C PRO A 57 9.04 -1.45 -3.62
N LEU A 58 9.48 -0.73 -2.61
CA LEU A 58 9.62 0.72 -2.68
C LEU A 58 10.96 1.13 -3.29
N PRO A 59 11.02 2.31 -3.96
CA PRO A 59 12.31 2.91 -4.30
C PRO A 59 13.13 3.17 -3.03
N LEU A 60 14.44 3.22 -3.16
CA LEU A 60 15.40 3.50 -2.08
C LEU A 60 15.53 2.41 -1.04
N THR A 61 14.84 1.28 -1.22
CA THR A 61 14.94 0.16 -0.28
C THR A 61 15.41 -1.10 -1.00
N PRO A 62 16.27 -1.91 -0.37
CA PRO A 62 16.76 -3.15 -1.00
C PRO A 62 15.74 -4.29 -0.95
N TYR A 63 14.76 -4.21 -0.04
CA TYR A 63 13.77 -5.26 0.14
C TYR A 63 12.37 -4.68 0.20
N PRO A 64 11.35 -5.44 -0.21
CA PRO A 64 9.97 -4.98 -0.08
C PRO A 64 9.62 -4.70 1.37
N ILE A 65 8.82 -3.66 1.59
CA ILE A 65 8.31 -3.36 2.92
C ILE A 65 7.03 -4.16 3.13
N LYS A 66 6.87 -4.75 4.31
CA LYS A 66 5.66 -5.50 4.68
C LYS A 66 4.89 -4.70 5.69
N VAL A 67 3.67 -4.32 5.34
CA VAL A 67 2.82 -3.52 6.23
C VAL A 67 1.41 -4.09 6.27
N ARG A 68 0.77 -3.98 7.43
CA ARG A 68 -0.66 -4.29 7.54
C ARG A 68 -1.46 -3.08 7.12
N ALA A 69 -2.55 -3.35 6.42
CA ALA A 69 -3.40 -2.29 5.91
C ALA A 69 -4.86 -2.73 5.92
N ILE A 70 -5.74 -1.74 5.87
CA ILE A 70 -7.17 -2.00 5.75
C ILE A 70 -7.67 -1.40 4.45
N VAL A 71 -8.55 -2.12 3.77
CA VAL A 71 -9.21 -1.62 2.55
C VAL A 71 -10.19 -0.55 2.95
N ARG A 72 -9.99 0.68 2.49
CA ARG A 72 -10.87 1.79 2.79
C ARG A 72 -11.92 2.05 1.72
N TYR A 73 -11.55 1.81 0.47
CA TYR A 73 -12.53 1.92 -0.62
C TYR A 73 -12.17 0.98 -1.76
N ARG A 74 -13.18 0.71 -2.55
CA ARG A 74 -13.06 -0.03 -3.79
C ARG A 74 -13.89 0.67 -4.85
N GLN A 75 -13.31 0.85 -6.01
CA GLN A 75 -13.99 1.46 -7.14
C GLN A 75 -13.55 0.71 -8.41
N GLY A 76 -14.36 -0.26 -8.81
CA GLY A 76 -13.98 -1.17 -9.88
C GLY A 76 -12.79 -2.02 -9.46
N LEU A 77 -11.69 -1.92 -10.21
CA LEU A 77 -10.44 -2.62 -9.92
C LEU A 77 -9.51 -1.80 -9.03
N ARG A 78 -9.89 -0.57 -8.71
CA ARG A 78 -9.07 0.35 -7.95
C ARG A 78 -9.41 0.29 -6.48
N TYR A 79 -8.38 0.21 -5.64
CA TYR A 79 -8.51 0.06 -4.20
C TYR A 79 -7.68 1.11 -3.48
N GLY A 80 -8.19 1.57 -2.33
CA GLY A 80 -7.42 2.40 -1.42
C GLY A 80 -7.15 1.64 -0.13
N PHE A 81 -5.89 1.64 0.30
CA PHE A 81 -5.46 0.98 1.53
C PHE A 81 -4.92 2.01 2.50
N GLU A 82 -5.32 1.90 3.76
CA GLU A 82 -4.75 2.69 4.83
C GLU A 82 -3.81 1.81 5.64
N PHE A 83 -2.59 2.27 5.89
CA PHE A 83 -1.64 1.54 6.72
C PHE A 83 -2.13 1.52 8.17
N LEU A 84 -2.14 0.34 8.79
CA LEU A 84 -2.67 0.21 10.15
C LEU A 84 -1.60 0.39 11.20
N THR A 85 -0.52 -0.35 11.10
CA THR A 85 0.53 -0.36 12.10
C THR A 85 1.87 -0.24 11.40
N LEU A 86 2.61 0.82 11.73
CA LEU A 86 3.95 1.04 11.22
C LEU A 86 4.88 1.18 12.41
N ASN A 87 6.01 0.48 12.40
CA ASN A 87 7.07 0.76 13.35
C ASN A 87 7.82 2.02 12.88
N ASP A 88 8.69 2.56 13.74
CA ASP A 88 9.38 3.80 13.45
C ASP A 88 10.23 3.72 12.18
N ASN A 89 10.88 2.57 11.97
CA ASN A 89 11.72 2.37 10.79
C ASN A 89 10.88 2.36 9.50
N GLN A 90 9.74 1.71 9.52
CA GLN A 90 8.83 1.69 8.38
C GLN A 90 8.28 3.09 8.09
N ARG A 91 7.91 3.81 9.14
CA ARG A 91 7.39 5.17 9.01
C ARG A 91 8.44 6.09 8.39
N ASP A 92 9.67 6.01 8.85
CA ASP A 92 10.77 6.80 8.30
C ASP A 92 11.04 6.44 6.84
N THR A 93 11.02 5.16 6.52
CA THR A 93 11.25 4.70 5.15
C THR A 93 10.16 5.23 4.21
N ILE A 94 8.91 5.10 4.60
CA ILE A 94 7.78 5.59 3.77
C ILE A 94 7.88 7.10 3.60
N LYS A 95 8.20 7.82 4.67
CA LYS A 95 8.36 9.27 4.62
C LYS A 95 9.45 9.68 3.63
N ARG A 96 10.60 9.01 3.68
CA ARG A 96 11.71 9.31 2.75
C ARG A 96 11.35 8.99 1.31
N VAL A 97 10.64 7.88 1.09
CA VAL A 97 10.19 7.53 -0.26
C VAL A 97 9.23 8.57 -0.77
N CYS A 98 8.27 9.00 0.04
CA CYS A 98 7.32 10.05 -0.38
C CYS A 98 8.05 11.36 -0.72
N GLN A 99 9.05 11.74 0.07
CA GLN A 99 9.85 12.92 -0.22
C GLN A 99 10.62 12.79 -1.53
N TYR A 100 11.19 11.62 -1.77
CA TYR A 100 11.89 11.34 -3.04
C TYR A 100 10.93 11.44 -4.22
N LEU A 101 9.74 10.85 -4.11
CA LEU A 101 8.76 10.90 -5.19
C LEU A 101 8.28 12.32 -5.44
N ALA A 102 8.12 13.11 -4.40
CA ALA A 102 7.68 14.51 -4.52
C ALA A 102 8.70 15.39 -5.24
N THR A 103 9.99 15.09 -5.10
CA THR A 103 11.06 15.87 -5.73
C THR A 103 11.46 15.37 -7.11
N ARG A 104 10.95 14.22 -7.50
CA ARG A 104 11.22 13.62 -8.80
C ARG A 104 10.22 14.20 -9.81
N ALA A 105 10.62 15.19 -10.50
CA ALA A 105 9.77 15.82 -11.52
C ALA A 105 10.10 15.30 -12.91
#